data_d0b6071f0076cb77825b2fb8d874194d
#
_entry.id   d0b6071f0076cb77825b2fb8d874194d
#
_cell.length_a   1.000
_cell.length_b   1.000
_cell.length_c   1.000
_cell.angle_alpha   90.00
_cell.angle_beta   90.00
_cell.angle_gamma   90.00
#
_symmetry.space_group_name_H-M   'P 1'
#
loop_
_entity.id
_entity.type
_entity.pdbx_description
1 polymer ?
#
loop_
_entity_poly.entity_id
_entity_poly.type
_entity_poly.pdbx_seq_one_letter_code
_entity_poly.pdbx_strand_id
1 'polypeptide(L)'
;MGLVLTECAEARSQRVTTGVETWVDRETAGCEFKDERLGRRFCKLLAQIGSDMGQSIPLVCQDWANTKAAYRFFSNERVNEADILCGHFEATRGRVATTEGPILVLHDTTEFSF
;
A
#
# COMPACT_ATOMS: atom_id res chain seq x y z
N MET A 1 3.83 12.47 16.99
CA MET A 1 3.37 11.25 16.94
C MET A 1 2.10 11.10 16.15
N GLY A 2 1.00 11.36 16.61
CA GLY A 2 -0.22 11.18 15.88
C GLY A 2 -0.29 11.81 14.53
N LEU A 3 0.66 12.66 14.26
CA LEU A 3 0.66 13.35 13.05
C LEU A 3 0.81 12.55 11.85
N VAL A 4 1.49 11.46 12.00
CA VAL A 4 1.64 10.58 10.90
C VAL A 4 0.36 9.96 10.52
N LEU A 5 -0.69 10.32 11.20
CA LEU A 5 -1.97 9.90 10.75
C LEU A 5 -2.22 10.49 9.40
N THR A 6 -1.96 9.69 8.40
CA THR A 6 -2.29 9.99 7.04
C THR A 6 -3.76 9.73 6.83
N GLU A 7 -4.22 10.00 5.64
CA GLU A 7 -5.60 9.68 5.26
C GLU A 7 -5.88 8.18 5.36
N CYS A 8 -4.86 7.36 5.21
CA CYS A 8 -5.01 5.93 5.43
C CYS A 8 -5.34 5.63 6.87
N ALA A 9 -4.68 6.32 7.79
CA ALA A 9 -4.94 6.15 9.21
C ALA A 9 -6.31 6.67 9.59
N GLU A 10 -6.76 7.74 8.97
CA GLU A 10 -8.10 8.25 9.19
C GLU A 10 -9.16 7.28 8.65
N ALA A 11 -8.93 6.74 7.46
CA ALA A 11 -9.80 5.73 6.90
C ALA A 11 -9.81 4.48 7.79
N ARG A 12 -8.67 4.15 8.39
CA ARG A 12 -8.61 3.09 9.37
C ARG A 12 -9.49 3.41 10.57
N SER A 13 -9.43 4.64 11.05
CA SER A 13 -10.24 5.06 12.18
C SER A 13 -11.72 4.85 11.94
N GLN A 14 -12.18 5.13 10.74
CA GLN A 14 -13.57 4.88 10.38
C GLN A 14 -13.91 3.39 10.32
N ARG A 15 -12.96 2.57 9.89
CA ARG A 15 -13.15 1.13 9.85
C ARG A 15 -12.96 0.49 11.21
N VAL A 16 -12.18 1.11 12.01
CA VAL A 16 -11.83 0.64 13.31
C VAL A 16 -12.96 0.79 14.28
N THR A 17 -14.07 1.26 13.87
CA THR A 17 -15.28 0.99 14.63
C THR A 17 -15.42 -0.52 14.87
N THR A 18 -14.73 -1.33 14.08
CA THR A 18 -14.67 -2.77 14.28
C THR A 18 -13.49 -3.21 15.16
N GLY A 19 -12.55 -2.29 15.45
CA GLY A 19 -11.37 -2.60 16.25
C GLY A 19 -10.27 -3.37 15.53
N VAL A 20 -10.36 -3.54 14.23
CA VAL A 20 -9.40 -4.36 13.47
C VAL A 20 -8.55 -3.49 12.56
N GLU A 21 -7.23 -3.53 12.78
CA GLU A 21 -6.28 -2.94 11.87
C GLU A 21 -6.01 -3.89 10.72
N THR A 22 -6.14 -3.41 9.49
CA THR A 22 -5.91 -4.23 8.32
C THR A 22 -4.42 -4.30 7.97
N TRP A 23 -4.05 -5.30 7.15
CA TRP A 23 -2.68 -5.38 6.66
C TRP A 23 -2.30 -4.16 5.81
N VAL A 24 -3.28 -3.61 5.07
CA VAL A 24 -3.06 -2.39 4.28
C VAL A 24 -2.68 -1.23 5.19
N ASP A 25 -3.37 -1.08 6.31
CA ASP A 25 -3.07 -0.01 7.27
C ASP A 25 -1.63 -0.14 7.80
N ARG A 26 -1.20 -1.34 8.10
CA ARG A 26 0.16 -1.57 8.58
C ARG A 26 1.22 -1.28 7.51
N GLU A 27 0.98 -1.71 6.29
CA GLU A 27 1.96 -1.53 5.21
C GLU A 27 2.02 -0.08 4.72
N THR A 28 0.97 0.70 4.91
CA THR A 28 0.93 2.08 4.43
C THR A 28 1.15 3.14 5.51
N ALA A 29 1.24 2.73 6.76
CA ALA A 29 1.39 3.66 7.88
C ALA A 29 2.62 4.57 7.76
N GLY A 30 3.71 4.06 7.19
CA GLY A 30 4.93 4.83 6.99
C GLY A 30 5.05 5.53 5.64
N CYS A 31 4.00 5.49 4.82
CA CYS A 31 4.03 6.14 3.52
C CYS A 31 3.90 7.66 3.65
N GLU A 32 4.69 8.37 2.86
CA GLU A 32 4.65 9.83 2.80
C GLU A 32 4.53 10.27 1.36
N PHE A 33 3.32 10.59 0.95
CA PHE A 33 3.08 11.14 -0.39
C PHE A 33 3.04 12.67 -0.34
N LYS A 34 3.34 13.29 -1.46
CA LYS A 34 3.35 14.75 -1.59
C LYS A 34 1.98 15.38 -1.43
N ASP A 35 0.93 14.58 -1.54
CA ASP A 35 -0.45 15.03 -1.42
C ASP A 35 -1.24 13.93 -0.70
N GLU A 36 -2.03 14.29 0.29
CA GLU A 36 -2.84 13.34 1.05
C GLU A 36 -3.78 12.52 0.18
N ARG A 37 -4.26 13.12 -0.90
CA ARG A 37 -5.13 12.40 -1.83
C ARG A 37 -4.43 11.24 -2.51
N LEU A 38 -3.13 11.37 -2.74
CA LEU A 38 -2.32 10.30 -3.29
C LEU A 38 -2.20 9.14 -2.30
N GLY A 39 -2.02 9.46 -1.03
CA GLY A 39 -1.98 8.44 0.02
C GLY A 39 -3.29 7.67 0.12
N ARG A 40 -4.42 8.38 0.11
CA ARG A 40 -5.74 7.75 0.13
C ARG A 40 -5.95 6.84 -1.09
N ARG A 41 -5.55 7.33 -2.25
CA ARG A 41 -5.66 6.56 -3.49
C ARG A 41 -4.81 5.31 -3.42
N PHE A 42 -3.60 5.43 -2.89
CA PHE A 42 -2.71 4.28 -2.74
C PHE A 42 -3.30 3.21 -1.81
N CYS A 43 -3.84 3.61 -0.67
CA CYS A 43 -4.47 2.67 0.26
C CYS A 43 -5.62 1.91 -0.39
N LYS A 44 -6.47 2.63 -1.10
CA LYS A 44 -7.59 2.02 -1.80
C LYS A 44 -7.12 1.04 -2.88
N LEU A 45 -6.14 1.47 -3.67
CA LEU A 45 -5.60 0.65 -4.74
C LEU A 45 -4.92 -0.61 -4.19
N LEU A 46 -4.14 -0.47 -3.14
CA LEU A 46 -3.46 -1.60 -2.52
C LEU A 46 -4.47 -2.61 -1.96
N ALA A 47 -5.54 -2.13 -1.34
CA ALA A 47 -6.60 -2.99 -0.86
C ALA A 47 -7.30 -3.73 -2.00
N GLN A 48 -7.55 -3.06 -3.11
CA GLN A 48 -8.17 -3.67 -4.28
C GLN A 48 -7.28 -4.75 -4.90
N ILE A 49 -6.00 -4.44 -5.08
CA ILE A 49 -5.05 -5.41 -5.63
C ILE A 49 -4.90 -6.60 -4.69
N GLY A 50 -4.81 -6.35 -3.40
CA GLY A 50 -4.65 -7.40 -2.40
C GLY A 50 -5.86 -8.33 -2.26
N SER A 51 -7.05 -7.83 -2.60
CA SER A 51 -8.25 -8.66 -2.52
C SER A 51 -8.37 -9.68 -3.66
N ASP A 52 -7.63 -9.47 -4.74
CA ASP A 52 -7.69 -10.37 -5.90
C ASP A 52 -6.33 -10.39 -6.62
N MET A 53 -5.33 -10.86 -5.89
CA MET A 53 -3.94 -10.87 -6.36
C MET A 53 -3.77 -11.71 -7.61
N GLY A 54 -2.94 -11.20 -8.51
CA GLY A 54 -2.67 -11.87 -9.77
C GLY A 54 -3.58 -11.45 -10.91
N GLN A 55 -4.59 -10.63 -10.64
CA GLN A 55 -5.49 -10.15 -11.67
C GLN A 55 -5.03 -8.81 -12.25
N SER A 56 -5.58 -8.47 -13.40
CA SER A 56 -5.26 -7.20 -14.06
C SER A 56 -5.85 -6.01 -13.29
N ILE A 57 -5.26 -4.83 -13.48
CA ILE A 57 -5.76 -3.60 -12.86
C ILE A 57 -7.25 -3.37 -13.14
N PRO A 58 -7.74 -3.48 -14.40
CA PRO A 58 -9.17 -3.29 -14.64
C PRO A 58 -10.06 -4.27 -13.87
N LEU A 59 -9.61 -5.50 -13.70
CA LEU A 59 -10.39 -6.50 -13.00
C LEU A 59 -10.47 -6.24 -11.49
N VAL A 60 -9.33 -5.92 -10.87
CA VAL A 60 -9.30 -5.64 -9.43
C VAL A 60 -10.02 -4.34 -9.08
N CYS A 61 -10.01 -3.36 -9.97
CA CYS A 61 -10.69 -2.09 -9.75
C CYS A 61 -12.20 -2.16 -10.03
N GLN A 62 -12.61 -3.13 -10.82
CA GLN A 62 -14.02 -3.47 -11.11
C GLN A 62 -14.81 -2.46 -11.92
N ASP A 63 -14.60 -1.18 -11.77
CA ASP A 63 -15.32 -0.18 -12.53
C ASP A 63 -14.36 0.77 -13.26
N TRP A 64 -14.92 1.51 -14.21
CA TRP A 64 -14.15 2.42 -15.04
C TRP A 64 -13.48 3.54 -14.24
N ALA A 65 -14.21 4.11 -13.29
CA ALA A 65 -13.68 5.23 -12.49
C ALA A 65 -12.47 4.81 -11.65
N ASN A 66 -12.53 3.66 -10.99
CA ASN A 66 -11.43 3.15 -10.20
C ASN A 66 -10.25 2.72 -11.08
N THR A 67 -10.52 2.10 -12.22
CA THR A 67 -9.47 1.73 -13.19
C THR A 67 -8.72 2.96 -13.67
N LYS A 68 -9.45 4.00 -14.07
CA LYS A 68 -8.87 5.25 -14.54
C LYS A 68 -8.05 5.92 -13.44
N ALA A 69 -8.57 5.91 -12.22
CA ALA A 69 -7.87 6.48 -11.07
C ALA A 69 -6.59 5.71 -10.76
N ALA A 70 -6.57 4.40 -10.92
CA ALA A 70 -5.36 3.59 -10.73
C ALA A 70 -4.28 3.97 -11.74
N TYR A 71 -4.63 4.04 -13.02
CA TYR A 71 -3.66 4.44 -14.04
C TYR A 71 -3.16 5.86 -13.86
N ARG A 72 -4.03 6.78 -13.45
CA ARG A 72 -3.62 8.14 -13.13
C ARG A 72 -2.65 8.19 -11.96
N PHE A 73 -2.87 7.34 -10.96
CA PHE A 73 -1.96 7.27 -9.81
C PHE A 73 -0.57 6.85 -10.26
N PHE A 74 -0.47 5.77 -11.02
CA PHE A 74 0.83 5.25 -11.47
C PHE A 74 1.55 6.16 -12.47
N SER A 75 0.81 6.99 -13.19
CA SER A 75 1.42 7.93 -14.15
C SER A 75 1.63 9.33 -13.55
N ASN A 76 1.30 9.53 -12.30
CA ASN A 76 1.43 10.83 -11.68
C ASN A 76 2.90 11.13 -11.36
N GLU A 77 3.40 12.26 -11.87
CA GLU A 77 4.79 12.66 -11.65
C GLU A 77 5.14 12.93 -10.19
N ARG A 78 4.13 13.12 -9.36
CA ARG A 78 4.30 13.34 -7.92
C ARG A 78 4.34 12.04 -7.12
N VAL A 79 4.27 10.90 -7.80
CA VAL A 79 4.37 9.58 -7.20
C VAL A 79 5.61 8.91 -7.78
N ASN A 80 6.48 8.41 -6.92
CA ASN A 80 7.65 7.66 -7.35
C ASN A 80 7.71 6.33 -6.59
N GLU A 81 8.61 5.48 -7.00
CA GLU A 81 8.78 4.16 -6.42
C GLU A 81 9.05 4.22 -4.91
N ALA A 82 9.88 5.17 -4.49
CA ALA A 82 10.19 5.32 -3.07
C ALA A 82 8.95 5.69 -2.25
N ASP A 83 8.07 6.54 -2.78
CA ASP A 83 6.82 6.89 -2.11
C ASP A 83 5.94 5.66 -1.89
N ILE A 84 5.91 4.78 -2.88
CA ILE A 84 5.09 3.56 -2.83
C ILE A 84 5.67 2.54 -1.84
N LEU A 85 6.98 2.38 -1.84
CA LEU A 85 7.64 1.32 -1.09
C LEU A 85 8.05 1.66 0.33
N CYS A 86 8.14 2.96 0.67
CA CYS A 86 8.66 3.36 1.98
C CYS A 86 7.88 2.79 3.16
N GLY A 87 6.56 2.72 3.05
CA GLY A 87 5.73 2.15 4.10
C GLY A 87 6.00 0.67 4.32
N HIS A 88 6.15 -0.07 3.22
CA HIS A 88 6.50 -1.49 3.28
C HIS A 88 7.88 -1.70 3.91
N PHE A 89 8.86 -0.88 3.54
CA PHE A 89 10.19 -0.99 4.10
C PHE A 89 10.21 -0.71 5.60
N GLU A 90 9.46 0.29 6.05
CA GLU A 90 9.32 0.58 7.48
C GLU A 90 8.63 -0.56 8.23
N ALA A 91 7.55 -1.08 7.68
CA ALA A 91 6.85 -2.21 8.29
C ALA A 91 7.75 -3.45 8.36
N THR A 92 8.52 -3.70 7.30
CA THR A 92 9.48 -4.82 7.26
C THR A 92 10.57 -4.64 8.31
N ARG A 93 11.10 -3.42 8.44
CA ARG A 93 12.12 -3.12 9.47
C ARG A 93 11.57 -3.41 10.87
N GLY A 94 10.33 -3.04 11.14
CA GLY A 94 9.68 -3.35 12.40
C GLY A 94 9.52 -4.85 12.65
N ARG A 95 9.11 -5.58 11.63
CA ARG A 95 8.97 -7.04 11.73
C ARG A 95 10.32 -7.72 12.01
N VAL A 96 11.38 -7.28 11.32
CA VAL A 96 12.73 -7.81 11.56
C VAL A 96 13.18 -7.51 12.99
N ALA A 97 12.96 -6.27 13.46
CA ALA A 97 13.38 -5.86 14.79
C ALA A 97 12.72 -6.67 15.92
N THR A 98 11.51 -7.17 15.68
CA THR A 98 10.76 -7.94 16.67
C THR A 98 10.91 -9.45 16.51
N THR A 99 11.61 -9.89 15.47
CA THR A 99 11.79 -11.32 15.22
C THR A 99 13.00 -11.84 15.98
N GLU A 100 12.83 -12.97 16.65
CA GLU A 100 13.91 -13.67 17.31
C GLU A 100 14.31 -14.87 16.46
N GLY A 101 15.63 -15.14 16.39
CA GLY A 101 16.13 -16.27 15.62
C GLY A 101 16.43 -15.93 14.16
N PRO A 102 16.68 -16.93 13.34
CA PRO A 102 17.09 -16.72 11.95
C PRO A 102 16.01 -16.03 11.11
N ILE A 103 16.45 -15.18 10.20
CA ILE A 103 15.57 -14.54 9.22
C ILE A 103 15.97 -15.06 7.85
N LEU A 104 14.98 -15.54 7.11
CA LEU A 104 15.21 -16.04 5.76
C LEU A 104 15.02 -14.91 4.76
N VAL A 105 16.01 -14.74 3.89
CA VAL A 105 15.91 -13.82 2.77
C VAL A 105 15.74 -14.66 1.52
N LEU A 106 14.54 -14.66 0.97
CA LEU A 106 14.20 -15.46 -0.18
C LEU A 106 14.49 -14.70 -1.46
N HIS A 107 15.17 -15.37 -2.38
CA HIS A 107 15.45 -14.83 -3.70
C HIS A 107 14.84 -15.73 -4.75
N ASP A 108 14.16 -15.13 -5.71
CA ASP A 108 13.60 -15.85 -6.83
C ASP A 108 13.81 -15.02 -8.08
N THR A 109 13.90 -15.69 -9.23
CA THR A 109 14.05 -15.00 -10.50
C THR A 109 12.68 -14.62 -11.04
N THR A 110 12.62 -13.45 -11.67
CA THR A 110 11.41 -12.99 -12.35
C THR A 110 11.74 -12.75 -13.81
N GLU A 111 10.89 -13.27 -14.67
CA GLU A 111 11.04 -13.08 -16.11
C GLU A 111 9.92 -12.20 -16.62
N PHE A 112 10.27 -11.17 -17.37
CA PHE A 112 9.30 -10.28 -17.98
C PHE A 112 9.29 -10.51 -19.48
N SER A 113 8.10 -10.71 -20.06
CA SER A 113 7.92 -10.84 -21.48
C SER A 113 7.16 -9.62 -21.99
N PHE A 114 7.66 -9.02 -23.07
CA PHE A 114 7.07 -7.83 -23.66
C PHE A 114 6.57 -8.13 -25.08
#